data_74573e4b8992113d51c4e5bbd94433c0
#
_entry.id   74573e4b8992113d51c4e5bbd94433c0
#
_cell.length_a   1.000
_cell.length_b   1.000
_cell.length_c   1.000
_cell.angle_alpha   90.00
_cell.angle_beta   90.00
_cell.angle_gamma   90.00
#
_symmetry.space_group_name_H-M   'P 1'
#
loop_
_entity.id
_entity.type
_entity.pdbx_description
1 polymer ?
#
loop_
_entity_poly.entity_id
_entity_poly.type
_entity_poly.pdbx_seq_one_letter_code
_entity_poly.pdbx_strand_id
1 'polypeptide(L)' 'MTTKTNKYSYVKVIQGNLGYGWEDVSLYDKREFSTVKNDLKEYRLSNTGVYRVIDRRILNK' A
#
# COMPACT_ATOMS: atom_id res chain seq x y z
N MET A 1 13.03 28.29 11.68
CA MET A 1 13.05 27.47 10.57
C MET A 1 11.68 27.07 10.12
N THR A 2 11.52 27.10 8.95
CA THR A 2 10.25 26.76 8.46
C THR A 2 10.17 25.34 8.16
N THR A 3 9.27 24.71 8.77
CA THR A 3 9.04 23.37 8.45
C THR A 3 8.25 23.32 7.17
N LYS A 4 8.82 22.70 6.22
CA LYS A 4 8.07 22.50 5.04
C LYS A 4 7.01 21.52 5.30
N THR A 5 5.81 21.96 5.14
CA THR A 5 4.71 21.03 5.24
C THR A 5 4.51 20.44 3.88
N ASN A 6 4.68 19.15 3.78
CA ASN A 6 4.43 18.49 2.51
C ASN A 6 2.96 18.50 2.22
N LYS A 7 2.62 18.89 1.03
CA LYS A 7 1.25 18.89 0.60
C LYS A 7 0.72 17.48 0.45
N TYR A 8 1.62 16.54 0.21
CA TYR A 8 1.24 15.17 -0.07
C TYR A 8 2.04 14.22 0.79
N SER A 9 1.43 13.13 1.12
CA SER A 9 2.09 12.02 1.78
C SER A 9 1.96 10.80 0.90
N TYR A 10 2.94 9.90 1.01
CA TYR A 10 2.88 8.66 0.26
C TYR A 10 2.64 7.51 1.20
N VAL A 11 1.79 6.60 0.80
CA VAL A 11 1.52 5.38 1.55
C VAL A 11 1.71 4.21 0.62
N LYS A 12 1.99 3.06 1.21
CA LYS A 12 2.06 1.81 0.46
C LYS A 12 0.70 1.16 0.53
N VAL A 13 0.25 0.66 -0.61
CA VAL A 13 -1.05 0.01 -0.68
C VAL A 13 -0.87 -1.36 -1.30
N ILE A 14 -1.35 -2.38 -0.62
CA ILE A 14 -1.42 -3.70 -1.23
C ILE A 14 -2.76 -3.78 -1.92
N GLN A 15 -2.73 -4.10 -3.19
CA GLN A 15 -3.95 -4.28 -3.98
C GLN A 15 -4.07 -5.73 -4.40
N GLY A 16 -5.28 -6.21 -4.43
CA GLY A 16 -5.57 -7.55 -4.88
C GLY A 16 -6.54 -7.54 -6.04
N ASN A 17 -6.39 -8.50 -6.93
CA ASN A 17 -7.29 -8.68 -8.05
C ASN A 17 -7.76 -10.12 -8.06
N LEU A 18 -9.03 -10.29 -7.77
CA LEU A 18 -9.64 -11.60 -7.73
C LEU A 18 -10.55 -11.84 -8.95
N GLY A 19 -10.31 -11.06 -10.00
CA GLY A 19 -11.11 -11.18 -11.21
C GLY A 19 -12.06 -10.04 -11.47
N TYR A 20 -12.13 -9.10 -10.53
CA TYR A 20 -13.05 -7.97 -10.62
C TYR A 20 -12.33 -6.63 -10.73
N GLY A 21 -11.04 -6.67 -10.97
CA GLY A 21 -10.24 -5.46 -11.00
C GLY A 21 -9.43 -5.31 -9.72
N TRP A 22 -8.63 -4.28 -9.66
CA TRP A 22 -7.76 -4.05 -8.52
C TRP A 22 -8.49 -3.37 -7.39
N GLU A 23 -8.37 -3.92 -6.20
CA GLU A 23 -8.99 -3.34 -5.01
C GLU A 23 -7.92 -3.13 -3.95
N ASP A 24 -8.07 -2.07 -3.18
CA ASP A 24 -7.17 -1.82 -2.06
C ASP A 24 -7.49 -2.80 -0.94
N VAL A 25 -6.49 -3.54 -0.54
CA VAL A 25 -6.65 -4.53 0.52
C VAL A 25 -6.12 -4.00 1.83
N SER A 26 -4.96 -3.37 1.81
CA SER A 26 -4.34 -2.85 3.01
C SER A 26 -3.55 -1.59 2.70
N LEU A 27 -3.52 -0.68 3.66
CA LEU A 27 -2.75 0.55 3.57
C LEU A 27 -1.68 0.55 4.64
N TYR A 28 -0.50 1.04 4.28
CA TYR A 28 0.65 1.07 5.18
C TYR A 28 1.37 2.39 5.06
N ASP A 29 1.98 2.82 6.18
CA ASP A 29 2.88 3.95 6.15
C ASP A 29 4.08 3.57 5.29
N LYS A 30 4.64 4.53 4.59
CA LYS A 30 5.79 4.26 3.74
C LYS A 30 6.99 3.71 4.51
N ARG A 31 7.00 3.85 5.82
CA ARG A 31 8.07 3.33 6.66
C ARG A 31 7.91 1.86 7.01
N GLU A 32 6.80 1.27 6.67
CA GLU A 32 6.50 -0.10 7.06
C GLU A 32 6.85 -1.10 5.97
N PHE A 33 8.06 -1.00 5.44
CA PHE A 33 8.50 -1.87 4.36
C PHE A 33 8.45 -3.35 4.72
N SER A 34 8.95 -3.66 5.91
CA SER A 34 9.01 -5.07 6.31
C SER A 34 7.63 -5.65 6.46
N THR A 35 6.73 -4.87 7.06
CA THR A 35 5.36 -5.31 7.24
C THR A 35 4.68 -5.53 5.90
N VAL A 36 4.88 -4.61 4.97
CA VAL A 36 4.29 -4.72 3.63
C VAL A 36 4.77 -6.00 2.95
N LYS A 37 6.06 -6.25 3.00
CA LYS A 37 6.62 -7.43 2.36
C LYS A 37 6.07 -8.72 2.96
N ASN A 38 6.00 -8.76 4.27
CA ASN A 38 5.50 -9.95 4.96
C ASN A 38 4.04 -10.18 4.65
N ASP A 39 3.25 -9.12 4.70
CA ASP A 39 1.82 -9.25 4.44
C ASP A 39 1.56 -9.64 2.99
N LEU A 40 2.30 -9.06 2.07
CA LEU A 40 2.15 -9.40 0.66
C LEU A 40 2.43 -10.88 0.43
N LYS A 41 3.48 -11.38 1.08
CA LYS A 41 3.83 -12.78 0.98
C LYS A 41 2.70 -13.66 1.51
N GLU A 42 2.13 -13.27 2.64
CA GLU A 42 1.05 -14.04 3.24
C GLU A 42 -0.20 -14.03 2.38
N TYR A 43 -0.53 -12.89 1.80
CA TYR A 43 -1.66 -12.83 0.89
C TYR A 43 -1.47 -13.78 -0.29
N ARG A 44 -0.27 -13.79 -0.85
CA ARG A 44 0.02 -14.66 -1.99
C ARG A 44 -0.04 -16.14 -1.63
N LEU A 45 0.31 -16.47 -0.40
CA LEU A 45 0.27 -17.86 0.05
C LEU A 45 -1.13 -18.31 0.41
N SER A 46 -1.94 -17.41 0.90
CA SER A 46 -3.27 -17.75 1.43
C SER A 46 -4.38 -17.61 0.42
N ASN A 47 -4.17 -16.85 -0.63
CA ASN A 47 -5.21 -16.54 -1.59
C ASN A 47 -4.76 -16.86 -3.01
N THR A 48 -5.72 -17.13 -3.87
CA THR A 48 -5.41 -17.45 -5.25
C THR A 48 -5.33 -16.23 -6.14
N GLY A 49 -5.67 -15.07 -5.62
CA GLY A 49 -5.65 -13.84 -6.41
C GLY A 49 -4.26 -13.33 -6.70
N VAL A 50 -4.20 -12.30 -7.49
CA VAL A 50 -2.95 -11.63 -7.81
C VAL A 50 -2.84 -10.41 -6.92
N TYR A 51 -1.65 -10.16 -6.36
CA TYR A 51 -1.45 -9.03 -5.46
C TYR A 51 -0.28 -8.19 -5.91
N ARG A 52 -0.36 -6.91 -5.62
CA ARG A 52 0.75 -6.00 -5.93
C ARG A 52 0.81 -4.90 -4.88
N VAL A 53 1.96 -4.22 -4.84
CA VAL A 53 2.15 -3.07 -3.95
C VAL A 53 2.32 -1.84 -4.82
N ILE A 54 1.60 -0.80 -4.50
CA ILE A 54 1.74 0.48 -5.20
C ILE A 54 1.97 1.58 -4.17
N ASP A 55 2.51 2.70 -4.64
CA ASP A 55 2.60 3.90 -3.83
C ASP A 55 1.42 4.78 -4.18
N ARG A 56 0.79 5.31 -3.17
CA ARG A 56 -0.33 6.22 -3.38
C ARG A 56 -0.04 7.56 -2.74
N ARG A 57 -0.32 8.61 -3.46
CA ARG A 57 -0.15 9.96 -2.96
C ARG A 57 -1.46 10.43 -2.35
N ILE A 58 -1.37 10.96 -1.13
CA ILE A 58 -2.54 11.46 -0.42
C ILE A 58 -2.31 12.93 -0.14
N LEU A 59 -3.32 13.72 -0.40
CA LEU A 59 -3.24 15.15 -0.13
C LEU A 59 -3.39 15.40 1.35
N ASN A 60 -2.43 16.10 1.92
CA ASN A 60 -2.50 16.50 3.31
C ASN A 60 -3.25 17.82 3.43
N LYS A 61 -4.05 17.93 4.43
CA LYS A 61 -4.76 19.17 4.67
C LYS A 61 -4.09 20.04 5.69
#